data_a276eb4eda6fe63e5de1c4cf706403b7
#
_entry.id   a276eb4eda6fe63e5de1c4cf706403b7
#
_cell.length_a   1.000
_cell.length_b   1.000
_cell.length_c   1.000
_cell.angle_alpha   90.00
_cell.angle_beta   90.00
_cell.angle_gamma   90.00
#
_symmetry.space_group_name_H-M   'P 1'
#
loop_
_entity.id
_entity.type
_entity.pdbx_description
1 polymer ?
#
loop_
_entity_poly.entity_id
_entity_poly.type
_entity_poly.pdbx_seq_one_letter_code
_entity_poly.pdbx_strand_id
1 'polypeptide(L)'
;MLCSALKKTLIKMNMSPLSSVAIGSTGRKAAPLMLLHLLLCAIFMSCSSDDTITIGVSQCSEDIWRYKQNHELQVGCYAHNDVKLEFACAEDDDLKQIEQINYFISKKVDALIVAPNSAVPLSEVIEKACDSGIPVICFDRKPSTDKYTAFMGADNYEIGRTMGNLIANSMGGEGTLVEIRGLKGSSPATDRHRGFSEALARHPGIRVISCGEDNWTEASGSKAMEAVLQQTHDIQCVFGHNDRLAMGARQVALAHGLTGIRYFGVDALPSSGGGIELVQKGILEATYIYPTHGLELFQLAMNIVKGSEYKRVNMLHSAVVDSTNAELLLMQYQELSRVSDNVDVLHGMLATYFERINTQRNVIICFICVLLIIMGLSIQAYRLYLAKVRVYEEVTSEVVVPLSLDTPHPDVPDSFLDRFRNVLREHIQDADFNVERMGEEMGMSRVQLYRKLKSLTGATPVELLRKARLSRGKQLLESTDRSISEIAYEVGFTSPSYFAKCFKDEFMMTPGEVRQGESCNV
;
A
#
# COMPACT_ATOMS: atom_id res chain seq x y z
N MET A 1 -5.85 1.00 -5.78
CA MET A 1 -7.05 1.25 -6.63
C MET A 1 -8.37 1.32 -5.86
N LEU A 2 -8.68 0.48 -4.88
CA LEU A 2 -9.93 0.57 -4.09
C LEU A 2 -10.05 1.86 -3.25
N CYS A 3 -8.95 2.35 -2.68
CA CYS A 3 -8.95 3.57 -1.85
C CYS A 3 -9.25 4.85 -2.64
N SER A 4 -8.85 4.91 -3.91
CA SER A 4 -9.13 6.02 -4.84
C SER A 4 -10.61 6.05 -5.29
N ALA A 5 -11.23 4.88 -5.45
CA ALA A 5 -12.64 4.76 -5.83
C ALA A 5 -13.58 5.17 -4.67
N LEU A 6 -13.25 4.80 -3.44
CA LEU A 6 -14.01 5.19 -2.24
C LEU A 6 -13.91 6.70 -1.94
N LYS A 7 -12.76 7.33 -2.19
CA LYS A 7 -12.58 8.78 -2.03
C LYS A 7 -13.46 9.59 -3.00
N LYS A 8 -13.67 9.10 -4.24
CA LYS A 8 -14.55 9.74 -5.23
C LYS A 8 -16.05 9.58 -4.93
N THR A 9 -16.42 8.51 -4.22
CA THR A 9 -17.83 8.28 -3.85
C THR A 9 -18.25 9.11 -2.63
N LEU A 10 -17.35 9.32 -1.66
CA LEU A 10 -17.61 10.14 -0.47
C LEU A 10 -17.70 11.65 -0.76
N ILE A 11 -17.00 12.16 -1.77
CA ILE A 11 -17.04 13.59 -2.16
C ILE A 11 -18.35 13.94 -2.91
N LYS A 12 -19.10 12.97 -3.42
CA LYS A 12 -20.39 13.19 -4.11
C LYS A 12 -21.62 13.21 -3.19
N MET A 13 -21.47 12.93 -1.90
CA MET A 13 -22.56 13.12 -0.92
C MET A 13 -22.57 14.57 -0.42
N ASN A 14 -23.19 15.41 -1.19
CA ASN A 14 -23.46 16.82 -0.90
C ASN A 14 -24.31 16.92 0.38
N MET A 15 -23.72 17.29 1.50
CA MET A 15 -24.46 17.62 2.72
C MET A 15 -25.01 19.05 2.60
N SER A 16 -26.30 19.16 2.28
CA SER A 16 -27.05 20.40 2.50
C SER A 16 -27.20 20.68 4.00
N PRO A 17 -27.23 21.95 4.44
CA PRO A 17 -27.29 22.29 5.86
C PRO A 17 -28.67 21.93 6.43
N LEU A 18 -28.69 21.07 7.43
CA LEU A 18 -29.87 20.75 8.24
C LEU A 18 -30.27 21.96 9.10
N SER A 19 -31.37 22.59 8.71
CA SER A 19 -32.13 23.51 9.54
C SER A 19 -32.68 22.79 10.79
N SER A 20 -32.64 23.50 11.91
CA SER A 20 -33.14 23.16 13.23
C SER A 20 -34.42 22.31 13.26
N VAL A 21 -34.28 21.04 13.69
CA VAL A 21 -35.41 20.20 14.11
C VAL A 21 -35.15 19.75 15.54
N ALA A 22 -36.19 19.89 16.38
CA ALA A 22 -36.22 19.62 17.80
C ALA A 22 -35.65 18.23 18.17
N ILE A 23 -34.77 18.20 19.15
CA ILE A 23 -34.16 16.99 19.71
C ILE A 23 -35.21 16.25 20.56
N GLY A 24 -35.98 15.37 19.92
CA GLY A 24 -36.78 14.36 20.60
C GLY A 24 -35.90 13.23 21.14
N SER A 25 -36.34 12.53 22.17
CA SER A 25 -35.67 11.52 22.98
C SER A 25 -35.05 10.31 22.26
N THR A 26 -34.94 10.31 20.94
CA THR A 26 -34.33 9.26 20.09
C THR A 26 -32.82 9.44 19.88
N GLY A 27 -32.25 10.59 20.23
CA GLY A 27 -30.83 10.93 19.99
C GLY A 27 -29.81 10.12 20.82
N ARG A 28 -30.22 9.50 21.94
CA ARG A 28 -29.31 8.71 22.80
C ARG A 28 -28.97 7.31 22.26
N LYS A 29 -29.68 6.80 21.24
CA LYS A 29 -29.47 5.46 20.70
C LYS A 29 -28.51 5.42 19.49
N ALA A 30 -28.22 6.55 18.84
CA ALA A 30 -27.35 6.61 17.66
C ALA A 30 -25.88 6.90 18.02
N ALA A 31 -25.59 7.41 19.21
CA ALA A 31 -24.24 7.81 19.62
C ALA A 31 -23.19 6.67 19.57
N PRO A 32 -23.46 5.43 20.04
CA PRO A 32 -22.45 4.37 19.99
C PRO A 32 -22.13 3.89 18.56
N LEU A 33 -23.12 3.91 17.66
CA LEU A 33 -22.91 3.54 16.26
C LEU A 33 -22.09 4.59 15.51
N MET A 34 -22.31 5.86 15.81
CA MET A 34 -21.55 6.98 15.25
C MET A 34 -20.12 7.00 15.78
N LEU A 35 -19.92 6.66 17.05
CA LEU A 35 -18.59 6.53 17.67
C LEU A 35 -17.80 5.35 17.06
N LEU A 36 -18.46 4.23 16.79
CA LEU A 36 -17.86 3.07 16.13
C LEU A 36 -17.48 3.39 14.68
N HIS A 37 -18.32 4.14 13.95
CA HIS A 37 -18.01 4.63 12.60
C HIS A 37 -16.84 5.61 12.61
N LEU A 38 -16.78 6.52 13.56
CA LEU A 38 -15.68 7.47 13.72
C LEU A 38 -14.37 6.76 14.11
N LEU A 39 -14.44 5.73 14.97
CA LEU A 39 -13.27 4.91 15.32
C LEU A 39 -12.78 4.07 14.13
N LEU A 40 -13.69 3.48 13.36
CA LEU A 40 -13.36 2.79 12.11
C LEU A 40 -12.75 3.75 11.08
N CYS A 41 -13.32 4.93 10.89
CA CYS A 41 -12.76 5.96 10.03
C CYS A 41 -11.38 6.44 10.53
N ALA A 42 -11.16 6.58 11.84
CA ALA A 42 -9.87 6.96 12.42
C ALA A 42 -8.80 5.85 12.22
N ILE A 43 -9.16 4.58 12.32
CA ILE A 43 -8.28 3.45 12.03
C ILE A 43 -7.92 3.41 10.53
N PHE A 44 -8.85 3.73 9.63
CA PHE A 44 -8.59 3.83 8.19
C PHE A 44 -7.88 5.13 7.79
N MET A 45 -7.98 6.21 8.58
CA MET A 45 -7.25 7.47 8.38
C MET A 45 -5.87 7.49 9.04
N SER A 46 -5.53 6.50 9.86
CA SER A 46 -4.16 6.26 10.34
C SER A 46 -3.28 5.55 9.28
N CYS A 47 -3.55 5.78 7.99
CA CYS A 47 -2.51 5.75 6.99
C CYS A 47 -1.64 6.98 7.29
N SER A 48 -0.50 6.78 7.94
CA SER A 48 0.58 7.75 8.01
C SER A 48 0.74 8.34 6.60
N SER A 49 0.80 9.66 6.48
CA SER A 49 1.57 10.27 5.42
C SER A 49 2.97 9.68 5.59
N ASP A 50 3.29 8.64 4.87
CA ASP A 50 4.68 8.27 4.68
C ASP A 50 5.31 9.52 4.05
N ASP A 51 6.14 10.22 4.82
CA ASP A 51 7.02 11.28 4.32
C ASP A 51 8.07 10.58 3.44
N THR A 52 7.61 10.07 2.30
CA THR A 52 8.44 9.34 1.35
C THR A 52 9.34 10.33 0.63
N ILE A 53 10.63 10.26 0.88
CA ILE A 53 11.66 11.02 0.17
C ILE A 53 11.63 10.59 -1.30
N THR A 54 11.44 11.53 -2.20
CA THR A 54 11.46 11.29 -3.65
C THR A 54 12.70 11.91 -4.27
N ILE A 55 13.57 11.09 -4.84
CA ILE A 55 14.75 11.54 -5.58
C ILE A 55 14.50 11.35 -7.07
N GLY A 56 14.47 12.46 -7.83
CA GLY A 56 14.41 12.44 -9.27
C GLY A 56 15.78 12.12 -9.87
N VAL A 57 15.83 11.29 -10.91
CA VAL A 57 17.06 10.95 -11.64
C VAL A 57 16.83 11.22 -13.11
N SER A 58 17.47 12.27 -13.66
CA SER A 58 17.41 12.62 -15.08
C SER A 58 18.69 12.20 -15.78
N GLN A 59 18.61 11.12 -16.56
CA GLN A 59 19.69 10.58 -17.38
C GLN A 59 19.68 11.20 -18.78
N CYS A 60 20.87 11.48 -19.33
CA CYS A 60 21.01 12.00 -20.68
C CYS A 60 20.72 10.95 -21.77
N SER A 61 21.10 9.70 -21.54
CA SER A 61 21.01 8.59 -22.51
C SER A 61 20.61 7.30 -21.83
N GLU A 62 20.28 6.30 -22.64
CA GLU A 62 20.02 4.93 -22.22
C GLU A 62 21.08 4.02 -22.86
N ASP A 63 22.08 3.65 -22.10
CA ASP A 63 23.14 2.78 -22.53
C ASP A 63 23.59 1.84 -21.38
N ILE A 64 24.46 0.87 -21.70
CA ILE A 64 24.91 -0.15 -20.74
C ILE A 64 25.62 0.46 -19.53
N TRP A 65 26.34 1.58 -19.69
CA TRP A 65 26.99 2.28 -18.59
C TRP A 65 25.96 2.95 -17.68
N ARG A 66 24.94 3.63 -18.26
CA ARG A 66 23.83 4.25 -17.53
C ARG A 66 22.96 3.20 -16.84
N TYR A 67 22.73 2.08 -17.52
CA TYR A 67 21.99 0.97 -16.92
C TYR A 67 22.67 0.46 -15.64
N LYS A 68 24.00 0.23 -15.69
CA LYS A 68 24.78 -0.18 -14.54
C LYS A 68 24.69 0.84 -13.39
N GLN A 69 24.82 2.13 -13.69
CA GLN A 69 24.70 3.19 -12.70
C GLN A 69 23.31 3.26 -12.05
N ASN A 70 22.25 3.16 -12.86
CA ASN A 70 20.86 3.17 -12.36
C ASN A 70 20.60 1.97 -11.45
N HIS A 71 21.13 0.79 -11.79
CA HIS A 71 21.06 -0.40 -10.96
C HIS A 71 21.77 -0.18 -9.60
N GLU A 72 22.97 0.37 -9.60
CA GLU A 72 23.70 0.69 -8.36
C GLU A 72 22.96 1.72 -7.48
N LEU A 73 22.31 2.72 -8.08
CA LEU A 73 21.41 3.64 -7.37
C LEU A 73 20.24 2.90 -6.70
N GLN A 74 19.63 1.95 -7.42
CA GLN A 74 18.53 1.13 -6.89
C GLN A 74 18.99 0.24 -5.74
N VAL A 75 20.16 -0.40 -5.86
CA VAL A 75 20.74 -1.20 -4.78
C VAL A 75 20.97 -0.34 -3.52
N GLY A 76 21.45 0.90 -3.68
CA GLY A 76 21.56 1.85 -2.58
C GLY A 76 20.21 2.16 -1.90
N CYS A 77 19.13 2.18 -2.68
CA CYS A 77 17.79 2.45 -2.19
C CYS A 77 17.17 1.25 -1.42
N TYR A 78 17.64 0.02 -1.61
CA TYR A 78 17.03 -1.18 -1.02
C TYR A 78 16.94 -1.20 0.51
N ALA A 79 17.87 -0.51 1.18
CA ALA A 79 17.86 -0.38 2.64
C ALA A 79 16.93 0.72 3.17
N HIS A 80 16.23 1.46 2.28
CA HIS A 80 15.45 2.65 2.60
C HIS A 80 14.00 2.52 2.14
N ASN A 81 13.14 2.02 3.00
CA ASN A 81 11.70 1.85 2.70
C ASN A 81 10.94 3.18 2.54
N ASP A 82 11.53 4.27 3.03
CA ASP A 82 11.02 5.64 3.02
C ASP A 82 11.53 6.46 1.82
N VAL A 83 12.29 5.85 0.89
CA VAL A 83 12.87 6.51 -0.27
C VAL A 83 12.34 5.93 -1.57
N LYS A 84 12.07 6.80 -2.54
CA LYS A 84 11.67 6.45 -3.90
C LYS A 84 12.60 7.11 -4.90
N LEU A 85 13.19 6.32 -5.79
CA LEU A 85 13.88 6.80 -6.98
C LEU A 85 12.90 6.88 -8.16
N GLU A 86 12.93 7.99 -8.89
CA GLU A 86 12.13 8.19 -10.09
C GLU A 86 13.03 8.56 -11.26
N PHE A 87 13.18 7.62 -12.19
CA PHE A 87 14.08 7.74 -13.34
C PHE A 87 13.37 8.33 -14.54
N ALA A 88 14.10 9.19 -15.27
CA ALA A 88 13.74 9.70 -16.59
C ALA A 88 14.96 9.67 -17.50
N CYS A 89 14.78 9.30 -18.77
CA CYS A 89 15.83 9.25 -19.79
C CYS A 89 15.53 10.19 -20.94
N ALA A 90 16.52 11.04 -21.27
CA ALA A 90 16.40 12.06 -22.32
C ALA A 90 16.66 11.53 -23.73
N GLU A 91 17.26 10.34 -23.89
CA GLU A 91 17.57 9.74 -25.20
C GLU A 91 18.42 10.65 -26.07
N ASP A 92 19.45 11.27 -25.49
CA ASP A 92 20.36 12.23 -26.11
C ASP A 92 19.70 13.54 -26.60
N ASP A 93 18.48 13.88 -26.14
CA ASP A 93 17.74 15.09 -26.49
C ASP A 93 17.75 16.10 -25.33
N ASP A 94 18.36 17.28 -25.57
CA ASP A 94 18.44 18.37 -24.60
C ASP A 94 17.06 18.94 -24.24
N LEU A 95 16.14 19.06 -25.20
CA LEU A 95 14.79 19.60 -24.95
C LEU A 95 13.98 18.63 -24.09
N LYS A 96 14.04 17.35 -24.39
CA LYS A 96 13.41 16.32 -23.60
C LYS A 96 13.95 16.29 -22.17
N GLN A 97 15.26 16.50 -21.98
CA GLN A 97 15.84 16.55 -20.64
C GLN A 97 15.37 17.80 -19.87
N ILE A 98 15.27 18.94 -20.53
CA ILE A 98 14.71 20.17 -19.92
C ILE A 98 13.26 19.94 -19.46
N GLU A 99 12.43 19.28 -20.27
CA GLU A 99 11.05 18.92 -19.88
C GLU A 99 11.02 18.00 -18.65
N GLN A 100 11.88 17.00 -18.60
CA GLN A 100 11.99 16.06 -17.45
C GLN A 100 12.40 16.78 -16.17
N ILE A 101 13.39 17.67 -16.24
CA ILE A 101 13.83 18.45 -15.07
C ILE A 101 12.69 19.37 -14.61
N ASN A 102 11.98 20.05 -15.52
CA ASN A 102 10.81 20.86 -15.19
C ASN A 102 9.68 20.02 -14.56
N TYR A 103 9.47 18.79 -15.01
CA TYR A 103 8.54 17.86 -14.36
C TYR A 103 8.94 17.58 -12.90
N PHE A 104 10.21 17.26 -12.62
CA PHE A 104 10.70 17.05 -11.25
C PHE A 104 10.59 18.32 -10.39
N ILE A 105 10.84 19.49 -10.95
CA ILE A 105 10.61 20.77 -10.26
C ILE A 105 9.13 20.92 -9.87
N SER A 106 8.21 20.66 -10.80
CA SER A 106 6.76 20.78 -10.55
C SER A 106 6.28 19.78 -9.50
N LYS A 107 6.90 18.62 -9.43
CA LYS A 107 6.62 17.56 -8.46
C LYS A 107 7.20 17.84 -7.07
N LYS A 108 8.12 18.80 -6.97
CA LYS A 108 8.84 19.16 -5.76
C LYS A 108 9.56 17.95 -5.14
N VAL A 109 10.38 17.28 -5.93
CA VAL A 109 11.22 16.17 -5.44
C VAL A 109 12.19 16.69 -4.37
N ASP A 110 12.56 15.82 -3.44
CA ASP A 110 13.43 16.17 -2.30
C ASP A 110 14.91 16.34 -2.71
N ALA A 111 15.31 15.70 -3.81
CA ALA A 111 16.60 15.92 -4.48
C ALA A 111 16.48 15.54 -5.96
N LEU A 112 17.38 16.10 -6.78
CA LEU A 112 17.45 15.81 -8.20
C LEU A 112 18.89 15.44 -8.58
N ILE A 113 19.08 14.25 -9.14
CA ILE A 113 20.34 13.78 -9.74
C ILE A 113 20.23 14.03 -11.24
N VAL A 114 21.18 14.73 -11.82
CA VAL A 114 21.19 15.08 -13.25
C VAL A 114 22.52 14.69 -13.88
N ALA A 115 22.49 13.91 -14.95
CA ALA A 115 23.60 13.77 -15.89
C ALA A 115 23.28 14.61 -17.12
N PRO A 116 23.70 15.88 -17.21
CA PRO A 116 23.28 16.77 -18.31
C PRO A 116 23.78 16.24 -19.65
N ASN A 117 22.89 16.16 -20.65
CA ASN A 117 23.27 15.72 -21.99
C ASN A 117 24.30 16.67 -22.60
N SER A 118 24.00 17.96 -22.63
CA SER A 118 24.91 19.03 -23.06
C SER A 118 25.10 20.05 -21.94
N ALA A 119 26.31 20.61 -21.85
CA ALA A 119 26.67 21.50 -20.75
C ALA A 119 25.88 22.82 -20.74
N VAL A 120 25.81 23.51 -21.92
CA VAL A 120 25.20 24.83 -22.02
C VAL A 120 23.66 24.79 -21.97
N PRO A 121 22.96 24.00 -22.81
CA PRO A 121 21.50 23.99 -22.83
C PRO A 121 20.84 23.63 -21.49
N LEU A 122 21.48 22.75 -20.72
CA LEU A 122 20.91 22.25 -19.44
C LEU A 122 21.19 23.18 -18.24
N SER A 123 22.10 24.16 -18.38
CA SER A 123 22.50 25.02 -17.27
C SER A 123 21.33 25.81 -16.69
N GLU A 124 20.52 26.45 -17.52
CA GLU A 124 19.40 27.30 -17.09
C GLU A 124 18.35 26.49 -16.27
N VAL A 125 17.97 25.29 -16.73
CA VAL A 125 16.97 24.48 -16.05
C VAL A 125 17.53 23.89 -14.75
N ILE A 126 18.82 23.58 -14.66
CA ILE A 126 19.51 23.16 -13.45
C ILE A 126 19.52 24.29 -12.42
N GLU A 127 19.84 25.54 -12.84
CA GLU A 127 19.75 26.72 -11.96
C GLU A 127 18.32 26.94 -11.45
N LYS A 128 17.32 26.81 -12.32
CA LYS A 128 15.90 26.93 -11.96
C LYS A 128 15.50 25.88 -10.91
N ALA A 129 16.00 24.64 -11.00
CA ALA A 129 15.74 23.62 -9.99
C ALA A 129 16.32 24.03 -8.62
N CYS A 130 17.56 24.54 -8.60
CA CYS A 130 18.19 25.07 -7.38
C CYS A 130 17.41 26.25 -6.80
N ASP A 131 16.97 27.20 -7.65
CA ASP A 131 16.16 28.36 -7.23
C ASP A 131 14.79 27.97 -6.66
N SER A 132 14.28 26.82 -7.07
CA SER A 132 13.06 26.24 -6.53
C SER A 132 13.26 25.53 -5.18
N GLY A 133 14.49 25.56 -4.63
CA GLY A 133 14.84 24.94 -3.35
C GLY A 133 15.13 23.44 -3.44
N ILE A 134 15.27 22.88 -4.64
CA ILE A 134 15.59 21.46 -4.84
C ILE A 134 17.11 21.29 -4.91
N PRO A 135 17.73 20.50 -4.03
CA PRO A 135 19.14 20.15 -4.16
C PRO A 135 19.42 19.42 -5.47
N VAL A 136 20.34 19.94 -6.28
CA VAL A 136 20.72 19.33 -7.56
C VAL A 136 22.13 18.74 -7.45
N ILE A 137 22.25 17.44 -7.75
CA ILE A 137 23.51 16.71 -7.81
C ILE A 137 23.80 16.43 -9.27
N CYS A 138 24.82 17.11 -9.82
CA CYS A 138 25.29 16.80 -11.16
C CYS A 138 26.22 15.59 -11.11
N PHE A 139 25.96 14.61 -11.96
CA PHE A 139 26.74 13.39 -12.02
C PHE A 139 27.34 13.17 -13.40
N ASP A 140 28.57 12.59 -13.45
CA ASP A 140 29.29 12.26 -14.68
C ASP A 140 29.62 13.49 -15.53
N ARG A 141 28.64 14.25 -15.96
CA ARG A 141 28.75 15.42 -16.82
C ARG A 141 28.50 16.71 -16.03
N LYS A 142 29.25 17.76 -16.35
CA LYS A 142 29.11 19.10 -15.76
C LYS A 142 28.28 20.00 -16.65
N PRO A 143 27.33 20.76 -16.09
CA PRO A 143 26.76 21.91 -16.81
C PRO A 143 27.78 23.03 -16.93
N SER A 144 27.47 24.06 -17.70
CA SER A 144 28.29 25.27 -17.83
C SER A 144 28.05 26.29 -16.71
N THR A 145 27.30 25.92 -15.69
CA THR A 145 27.07 26.73 -14.50
C THR A 145 27.66 26.06 -13.27
N ASP A 146 28.02 26.85 -12.27
CA ASP A 146 28.46 26.37 -10.95
C ASP A 146 27.28 26.33 -9.95
N LYS A 147 26.06 26.65 -10.37
CA LYS A 147 24.89 26.70 -9.51
C LYS A 147 24.22 25.33 -9.43
N TYR A 148 24.88 24.42 -8.73
CA TYR A 148 24.38 23.11 -8.31
C TYR A 148 24.86 22.79 -6.90
N THR A 149 24.19 21.86 -6.21
CA THR A 149 24.47 21.50 -4.82
C THR A 149 25.77 20.70 -4.69
N ALA A 150 25.91 19.66 -5.51
CA ALA A 150 27.11 18.82 -5.51
C ALA A 150 27.40 18.27 -6.91
N PHE A 151 28.65 17.88 -7.13
CA PHE A 151 29.10 17.16 -8.32
C PHE A 151 29.81 15.87 -7.90
N MET A 152 29.54 14.78 -8.65
CA MET A 152 30.31 13.54 -8.58
C MET A 152 30.62 13.05 -9.99
N GLY A 153 31.87 12.75 -10.27
CA GLY A 153 32.29 12.27 -11.60
C GLY A 153 33.80 12.08 -11.70
N ALA A 154 34.23 11.48 -12.81
CA ALA A 154 35.65 11.25 -13.08
C ALA A 154 36.36 12.52 -13.60
N ASP A 155 37.68 12.57 -13.41
CA ASP A 155 38.54 13.59 -14.00
C ASP A 155 38.82 13.26 -15.48
N ASN A 156 37.95 13.72 -16.37
CA ASN A 156 38.05 13.45 -17.80
C ASN A 156 39.28 14.09 -18.47
N TYR A 157 39.78 15.19 -17.89
CA TYR A 157 41.04 15.76 -18.35
C TYR A 157 42.22 14.82 -18.06
N GLU A 158 42.29 14.31 -16.83
CA GLU A 158 43.33 13.36 -16.42
C GLU A 158 43.23 12.03 -17.18
N ILE A 159 42.02 11.56 -17.48
CA ILE A 159 41.79 10.38 -18.33
C ILE A 159 42.38 10.61 -19.71
N GLY A 160 42.03 11.73 -20.37
CA GLY A 160 42.57 12.06 -21.68
C GLY A 160 44.09 12.17 -21.67
N ARG A 161 44.67 12.85 -20.67
CA ARG A 161 46.10 13.02 -20.50
C ARG A 161 46.82 11.68 -20.29
N THR A 162 46.28 10.81 -19.48
CA THR A 162 46.83 9.48 -19.21
C THR A 162 46.81 8.61 -20.47
N MET A 163 45.69 8.55 -21.16
CA MET A 163 45.54 7.75 -22.38
C MET A 163 46.45 8.32 -23.50
N GLY A 164 46.53 9.64 -23.62
CA GLY A 164 47.43 10.30 -24.60
C GLY A 164 48.89 9.91 -24.37
N ASN A 165 49.37 9.98 -23.12
CA ASN A 165 50.75 9.55 -22.78
C ASN A 165 50.98 8.06 -23.02
N LEU A 166 50.02 7.20 -22.63
CA LEU A 166 50.09 5.75 -22.86
C LEU A 166 50.21 5.44 -24.36
N ILE A 167 49.36 6.02 -25.19
CA ILE A 167 49.33 5.78 -26.62
C ILE A 167 50.60 6.32 -27.26
N ALA A 168 51.04 7.56 -26.94
CA ALA A 168 52.25 8.12 -27.48
C ALA A 168 53.50 7.24 -27.18
N ASN A 169 53.59 6.73 -25.94
CA ASN A 169 54.65 5.83 -25.56
C ASN A 169 54.57 4.49 -26.31
N SER A 170 53.40 3.95 -26.49
CA SER A 170 53.20 2.70 -27.25
C SER A 170 53.50 2.84 -28.74
N MET A 171 53.37 4.06 -29.29
CA MET A 171 53.72 4.39 -30.68
C MET A 171 55.21 4.70 -30.86
N GLY A 172 55.99 4.82 -29.78
CA GLY A 172 57.36 5.29 -29.89
C GLY A 172 57.49 6.76 -30.28
N GLY A 173 56.43 7.54 -30.13
CA GLY A 173 56.40 8.97 -30.39
C GLY A 173 56.18 9.39 -31.85
N GLU A 174 55.87 8.46 -32.77
CA GLU A 174 55.69 8.72 -34.18
C GLU A 174 54.57 7.91 -34.83
N GLY A 175 54.01 8.35 -35.94
CA GLY A 175 52.93 7.70 -36.74
C GLY A 175 51.60 8.44 -36.73
N THR A 176 50.56 7.81 -37.27
CA THR A 176 49.20 8.38 -37.38
C THR A 176 48.29 7.81 -36.34
N LEU A 177 47.66 8.66 -35.56
CA LEU A 177 46.70 8.34 -34.51
C LEU A 177 45.36 8.99 -34.82
N VAL A 178 44.30 8.20 -34.81
CA VAL A 178 42.92 8.69 -34.96
C VAL A 178 42.32 8.84 -33.58
N GLU A 179 41.82 10.03 -33.25
CA GLU A 179 41.00 10.29 -32.06
C GLU A 179 39.54 10.38 -32.47
N ILE A 180 38.69 9.50 -31.93
CA ILE A 180 37.24 9.53 -32.16
C ILE A 180 36.57 10.09 -30.90
N ARG A 181 36.10 11.33 -31.02
CA ARG A 181 35.53 12.06 -29.90
C ARG A 181 34.08 11.66 -29.64
N GLY A 182 33.63 11.77 -28.37
CA GLY A 182 32.25 11.59 -27.98
C GLY A 182 31.39 12.81 -28.30
N LEU A 183 30.16 12.81 -27.76
CA LEU A 183 29.13 13.83 -28.05
C LEU A 183 29.63 15.24 -27.89
N LYS A 184 29.45 16.06 -28.93
CA LYS A 184 29.74 17.48 -28.91
C LYS A 184 28.96 18.20 -27.83
N GLY A 185 29.66 19.09 -27.09
CA GLY A 185 29.05 19.86 -26.00
C GLY A 185 28.93 19.10 -24.66
N SER A 186 29.25 17.82 -24.63
CA SER A 186 29.37 17.12 -23.33
C SER A 186 30.71 17.42 -22.66
N SER A 187 30.72 17.64 -21.35
CA SER A 187 31.94 17.95 -20.62
C SER A 187 32.97 16.80 -20.63
N PRO A 188 32.60 15.49 -20.57
CA PRO A 188 33.58 14.42 -20.72
C PRO A 188 34.34 14.43 -22.05
N ALA A 189 33.64 14.64 -23.16
CA ALA A 189 34.26 14.68 -24.47
C ALA A 189 35.23 15.86 -24.60
N THR A 190 34.83 17.04 -24.10
CA THR A 190 35.62 18.26 -24.13
C THR A 190 36.88 18.15 -23.27
N ASP A 191 36.75 17.72 -22.01
CA ASP A 191 37.86 17.63 -21.08
C ASP A 191 38.83 16.50 -21.46
N ARG A 192 38.30 15.33 -21.93
CA ARG A 192 39.11 14.21 -22.40
C ARG A 192 39.94 14.60 -23.61
N HIS A 193 39.32 15.28 -24.59
CA HIS A 193 40.05 15.83 -25.73
C HIS A 193 41.15 16.81 -25.31
N ARG A 194 40.88 17.74 -24.37
CA ARG A 194 41.84 18.71 -23.89
C ARG A 194 43.06 18.04 -23.25
N GLY A 195 42.83 17.10 -22.34
CA GLY A 195 43.93 16.35 -21.70
C GLY A 195 44.74 15.52 -22.70
N PHE A 196 44.05 14.83 -23.61
CA PHE A 196 44.66 14.06 -24.69
C PHE A 196 45.52 14.91 -25.61
N SER A 197 45.02 16.04 -26.08
CA SER A 197 45.74 16.97 -26.95
C SER A 197 46.99 17.57 -26.28
N GLU A 198 46.89 17.88 -24.96
CA GLU A 198 48.06 18.37 -24.21
C GLU A 198 49.13 17.30 -24.07
N ALA A 199 48.78 16.03 -23.84
CA ALA A 199 49.73 14.92 -23.82
C ALA A 199 50.42 14.76 -25.18
N LEU A 200 49.70 14.76 -26.27
CA LEU A 200 50.21 14.56 -27.63
C LEU A 200 51.02 15.76 -28.14
N ALA A 201 50.80 16.97 -27.63
CA ALA A 201 51.61 18.13 -27.99
C ALA A 201 53.10 17.97 -27.69
N ARG A 202 53.47 17.05 -26.81
CA ARG A 202 54.85 16.68 -26.45
C ARG A 202 55.49 15.68 -27.43
N HIS A 203 54.69 15.12 -28.36
CA HIS A 203 55.12 14.11 -29.32
C HIS A 203 54.82 14.58 -30.76
N PRO A 204 55.61 15.54 -31.29
CA PRO A 204 55.32 16.17 -32.61
C PRO A 204 55.46 15.19 -33.79
N GLY A 205 56.09 14.03 -33.59
CA GLY A 205 56.16 12.95 -34.58
C GLY A 205 54.82 12.19 -34.77
N ILE A 206 53.83 12.37 -33.87
CA ILE A 206 52.55 11.75 -33.97
C ILE A 206 51.58 12.69 -34.71
N ARG A 207 51.06 12.25 -35.85
CA ARG A 207 49.99 12.94 -36.56
C ARG A 207 48.65 12.56 -36.00
N VAL A 208 47.96 13.47 -35.35
CA VAL A 208 46.62 13.23 -34.81
C VAL A 208 45.54 13.63 -35.81
N ILE A 209 44.60 12.73 -36.10
CA ILE A 209 43.37 13.01 -36.87
C ILE A 209 42.22 12.92 -35.87
N SER A 210 41.71 14.07 -35.45
CA SER A 210 40.57 14.15 -34.54
C SER A 210 39.26 14.24 -35.31
N CYS A 211 38.31 13.36 -34.98
CA CYS A 211 37.02 13.24 -35.68
C CYS A 211 35.92 12.78 -34.71
N GLY A 212 34.71 12.57 -35.21
CA GLY A 212 33.54 12.17 -34.41
C GLY A 212 32.72 13.38 -33.99
N GLU A 213 32.35 13.46 -32.71
CA GLU A 213 31.47 14.48 -32.10
C GLU A 213 29.95 14.19 -32.26
N ASP A 214 29.57 12.95 -32.62
CA ASP A 214 28.16 12.59 -32.77
C ASP A 214 27.59 12.10 -31.42
N ASN A 215 27.62 10.82 -31.14
CA ASN A 215 27.22 10.26 -29.83
C ASN A 215 28.24 9.20 -29.36
N TRP A 216 27.88 8.41 -28.34
CA TRP A 216 28.78 7.46 -27.70
C TRP A 216 28.62 6.02 -28.21
N THR A 217 28.05 5.81 -29.42
CA THR A 217 27.70 4.49 -29.96
C THR A 217 28.76 3.93 -30.90
N GLU A 218 28.73 2.60 -31.10
CA GLU A 218 29.56 1.93 -32.11
C GLU A 218 29.28 2.47 -33.52
N ALA A 219 28.01 2.77 -33.84
CA ALA A 219 27.62 3.34 -35.13
C ALA A 219 28.31 4.69 -35.37
N SER A 220 28.44 5.54 -34.34
CA SER A 220 29.18 6.80 -34.47
C SER A 220 30.66 6.58 -34.65
N GLY A 221 31.26 5.60 -33.96
CA GLY A 221 32.63 5.16 -34.18
C GLY A 221 32.87 4.67 -35.62
N SER A 222 31.97 3.86 -36.14
CA SER A 222 32.00 3.38 -37.52
C SER A 222 31.93 4.52 -38.52
N LYS A 223 30.97 5.43 -38.38
CA LYS A 223 30.81 6.62 -39.24
C LYS A 223 32.05 7.52 -39.25
N ALA A 224 32.64 7.73 -38.07
CA ALA A 224 33.87 8.53 -37.94
C ALA A 224 35.05 7.87 -38.67
N MET A 225 35.22 6.56 -38.52
CA MET A 225 36.30 5.82 -39.15
C MET A 225 36.16 5.75 -40.67
N GLU A 226 34.93 5.56 -41.20
CA GLU A 226 34.67 5.66 -42.66
C GLU A 226 35.15 7.00 -43.24
N ALA A 227 34.86 8.08 -42.56
CA ALA A 227 35.30 9.41 -42.99
C ALA A 227 36.82 9.57 -42.95
N VAL A 228 37.51 8.95 -42.01
CA VAL A 228 38.98 8.94 -41.92
C VAL A 228 39.59 8.12 -43.05
N LEU A 229 39.03 6.94 -43.35
CA LEU A 229 39.54 6.04 -44.38
C LEU A 229 39.41 6.63 -45.81
N GLN A 230 38.52 7.59 -46.01
CA GLN A 230 38.49 8.36 -47.27
C GLN A 230 39.73 9.29 -47.45
N GLN A 231 40.45 9.59 -46.35
CA GLN A 231 41.60 10.48 -46.36
C GLN A 231 42.94 9.74 -46.30
N THR A 232 43.02 8.68 -45.49
CA THR A 232 44.24 7.90 -45.29
C THR A 232 43.95 6.49 -44.83
N HIS A 233 44.82 5.53 -45.24
CA HIS A 233 44.85 4.17 -44.74
C HIS A 233 46.10 3.90 -43.86
N ASP A 234 46.99 4.89 -43.73
CA ASP A 234 48.18 4.81 -42.92
C ASP A 234 47.84 5.22 -41.48
N ILE A 235 47.32 4.28 -40.67
CA ILE A 235 46.85 4.48 -39.30
C ILE A 235 47.47 3.39 -38.41
N GLN A 236 48.16 3.81 -37.36
CA GLN A 236 48.80 2.91 -36.42
C GLN A 236 47.93 2.68 -35.15
N CYS A 237 47.23 3.73 -34.70
CA CYS A 237 46.41 3.64 -33.51
C CYS A 237 45.06 4.37 -33.68
N VAL A 238 44.05 3.91 -32.96
CA VAL A 238 42.75 4.56 -32.79
C VAL A 238 42.47 4.69 -31.30
N PHE A 239 42.14 5.91 -30.85
CA PHE A 239 41.63 6.18 -29.52
C PHE A 239 40.16 6.60 -29.63
N GLY A 240 39.26 5.70 -29.18
CA GLY A 240 37.85 6.05 -28.96
C GLY A 240 37.67 6.68 -27.59
N HIS A 241 36.92 7.79 -27.51
CA HIS A 241 36.57 8.38 -26.23
C HIS A 241 35.76 7.45 -25.32
N ASN A 242 35.21 6.34 -25.89
CA ASN A 242 34.82 5.17 -25.11
C ASN A 242 35.13 3.88 -25.91
N ASP A 243 34.95 2.71 -25.27
CA ASP A 243 35.24 1.41 -25.86
C ASP A 243 34.36 1.13 -27.08
N ARG A 244 33.10 1.59 -27.08
CA ARG A 244 32.15 1.40 -28.19
C ARG A 244 32.58 2.17 -29.45
N LEU A 245 33.04 3.41 -29.31
CA LEU A 245 33.58 4.19 -30.44
C LEU A 245 34.81 3.50 -31.03
N ALA A 246 35.70 2.95 -30.19
CA ALA A 246 36.86 2.21 -30.64
C ALA A 246 36.48 0.91 -31.37
N MET A 247 35.45 0.20 -30.88
CA MET A 247 34.94 -1.01 -31.51
C MET A 247 34.26 -0.76 -32.84
N GLY A 248 33.47 0.32 -32.96
CA GLY A 248 32.87 0.73 -34.23
C GLY A 248 33.94 1.06 -35.28
N ALA A 249 34.98 1.79 -34.88
CA ALA A 249 36.12 2.06 -35.75
C ALA A 249 36.85 0.79 -36.18
N ARG A 250 37.09 -0.12 -35.26
CA ARG A 250 37.70 -1.44 -35.55
C ARG A 250 36.91 -2.26 -36.56
N GLN A 251 35.60 -2.28 -36.42
CA GLN A 251 34.73 -3.02 -37.35
C GLN A 251 34.91 -2.54 -38.80
N VAL A 252 34.92 -1.21 -38.98
CA VAL A 252 35.13 -0.58 -40.30
C VAL A 252 36.53 -0.84 -40.81
N ALA A 253 37.56 -0.64 -40.01
CA ALA A 253 38.95 -0.87 -40.41
C ALA A 253 39.17 -2.31 -40.90
N LEU A 254 38.63 -3.31 -40.18
CA LEU A 254 38.71 -4.73 -40.58
C LEU A 254 37.97 -5.00 -41.90
N ALA A 255 36.81 -4.36 -42.13
CA ALA A 255 36.07 -4.48 -43.38
C ALA A 255 36.86 -3.93 -44.58
N HIS A 256 37.74 -2.96 -44.35
CA HIS A 256 38.70 -2.41 -45.35
C HIS A 256 40.04 -3.15 -45.39
N GLY A 257 40.16 -4.30 -44.66
CA GLY A 257 41.38 -5.13 -44.67
C GLY A 257 42.54 -4.60 -43.83
N LEU A 258 42.31 -3.63 -42.96
CA LEU A 258 43.32 -3.04 -42.08
C LEU A 258 43.36 -3.83 -40.74
N THR A 259 44.37 -4.67 -40.57
CA THR A 259 44.49 -5.62 -39.42
C THR A 259 45.54 -5.19 -38.40
N GLY A 260 46.43 -4.25 -38.69
CA GLY A 260 47.56 -3.89 -37.85
C GLY A 260 47.30 -2.70 -36.90
N ILE A 261 46.09 -2.16 -36.87
CA ILE A 261 45.73 -1.00 -36.06
C ILE A 261 45.50 -1.41 -34.60
N ARG A 262 46.09 -0.69 -33.65
CA ARG A 262 45.84 -0.84 -32.19
C ARG A 262 44.73 0.08 -31.73
N TYR A 263 43.86 -0.45 -30.86
CA TYR A 263 42.66 0.26 -30.41
C TYR A 263 42.72 0.52 -28.92
N PHE A 264 42.34 1.73 -28.52
CA PHE A 264 42.32 2.20 -27.15
C PHE A 264 40.93 2.79 -26.86
N GLY A 265 40.43 2.56 -25.64
CA GLY A 265 39.11 3.03 -25.23
C GLY A 265 39.06 3.62 -23.84
N VAL A 266 37.87 3.89 -23.40
CA VAL A 266 37.49 4.29 -22.04
C VAL A 266 36.14 3.65 -21.77
N ASP A 267 35.81 3.37 -20.56
CA ASP A 267 34.68 2.77 -19.87
C ASP A 267 35.12 1.53 -19.10
N ALA A 268 35.85 0.61 -19.73
CA ALA A 268 36.30 -0.65 -19.12
C ALA A 268 35.14 -1.37 -18.39
N LEU A 269 33.97 -1.47 -19.06
CA LEU A 269 32.85 -2.19 -18.49
C LEU A 269 33.20 -3.67 -18.31
N PRO A 270 32.83 -4.29 -17.17
CA PRO A 270 33.16 -5.69 -16.86
C PRO A 270 32.16 -6.68 -17.47
N SER A 271 31.09 -6.20 -18.10
CA SER A 271 30.08 -7.03 -18.75
C SER A 271 30.67 -7.82 -19.94
N SER A 272 29.97 -8.87 -20.37
CA SER A 272 30.31 -9.60 -21.59
C SER A 272 30.37 -8.63 -22.79
N GLY A 273 31.47 -8.69 -23.54
CA GLY A 273 31.77 -7.74 -24.62
C GLY A 273 32.21 -6.36 -24.14
N GLY A 274 32.37 -6.13 -22.84
CA GLY A 274 32.84 -4.87 -22.28
C GLY A 274 34.35 -4.70 -22.38
N GLY A 275 34.83 -3.47 -22.08
CA GLY A 275 36.22 -3.09 -22.32
C GLY A 275 37.26 -3.97 -21.63
N ILE A 276 37.03 -4.47 -20.42
CA ILE A 276 37.96 -5.36 -19.71
C ILE A 276 38.11 -6.70 -20.47
N GLU A 277 37.00 -7.29 -20.93
CA GLU A 277 37.03 -8.52 -21.71
C GLU A 277 37.68 -8.31 -23.09
N LEU A 278 37.46 -7.14 -23.70
CA LEU A 278 38.08 -6.77 -24.99
C LEU A 278 39.61 -6.66 -24.85
N VAL A 279 40.11 -6.11 -23.75
CA VAL A 279 41.56 -6.08 -23.45
C VAL A 279 42.11 -7.48 -23.18
N GLN A 280 41.43 -8.29 -22.39
CA GLN A 280 41.82 -9.67 -22.12
C GLN A 280 41.95 -10.51 -23.42
N LYS A 281 41.06 -10.28 -24.40
CA LYS A 281 41.08 -10.91 -25.72
C LYS A 281 42.09 -10.29 -26.70
N GLY A 282 42.82 -9.26 -26.33
CA GLY A 282 43.73 -8.54 -27.21
C GLY A 282 43.03 -7.78 -28.35
N ILE A 283 41.74 -7.46 -28.19
CA ILE A 283 40.95 -6.68 -29.15
C ILE A 283 41.18 -5.18 -28.94
N LEU A 284 41.19 -4.75 -27.68
CA LEU A 284 41.71 -3.45 -27.26
C LEU A 284 43.10 -3.63 -26.67
N GLU A 285 44.01 -2.71 -26.96
CA GLU A 285 45.35 -2.65 -26.34
C GLU A 285 45.24 -2.24 -24.87
N ALA A 286 44.42 -1.22 -24.61
CA ALA A 286 44.10 -0.76 -23.28
C ALA A 286 42.79 0.02 -23.27
N THR A 287 42.20 0.09 -22.09
CA THR A 287 41.04 0.96 -21.80
C THR A 287 41.24 1.63 -20.43
N TYR A 288 40.46 2.65 -20.12
CA TYR A 288 40.48 3.31 -18.82
C TYR A 288 39.16 3.03 -18.09
N ILE A 289 39.21 2.60 -16.84
CA ILE A 289 37.99 2.37 -16.04
C ILE A 289 37.27 3.72 -15.85
N TYR A 290 36.03 3.79 -16.30
CA TYR A 290 35.15 4.93 -16.07
C TYR A 290 34.09 4.53 -15.05
N PRO A 291 34.25 4.95 -13.78
CA PRO A 291 33.47 4.42 -12.67
C PRO A 291 32.02 4.93 -12.68
N THR A 292 31.08 4.06 -12.36
CA THR A 292 29.64 4.37 -12.26
C THR A 292 29.24 4.89 -10.89
N HIS A 293 29.73 4.29 -9.81
CA HIS A 293 29.54 4.70 -8.41
C HIS A 293 28.11 5.13 -8.02
N GLY A 294 27.10 4.41 -8.51
CA GLY A 294 25.69 4.73 -8.24
C GLY A 294 25.33 4.59 -6.75
N LEU A 295 25.97 3.67 -6.03
CA LEU A 295 25.77 3.50 -4.59
C LEU A 295 26.23 4.74 -3.80
N GLU A 296 27.43 5.25 -4.10
CA GLU A 296 28.00 6.44 -3.46
C GLU A 296 27.23 7.70 -3.85
N LEU A 297 26.72 7.74 -5.09
CA LEU A 297 25.85 8.82 -5.56
C LEU A 297 24.51 8.84 -4.81
N PHE A 298 23.91 7.68 -4.57
CA PHE A 298 22.74 7.54 -3.72
C PHE A 298 23.02 8.02 -2.30
N GLN A 299 24.14 7.59 -1.71
CA GLN A 299 24.54 8.01 -0.37
C GLN A 299 24.79 9.52 -0.28
N LEU A 300 25.37 10.13 -1.31
CA LEU A 300 25.55 11.58 -1.40
C LEU A 300 24.19 12.30 -1.42
N ALA A 301 23.25 11.82 -2.22
CA ALA A 301 21.90 12.37 -2.26
C ALA A 301 21.19 12.27 -0.91
N MET A 302 21.29 11.14 -0.24
CA MET A 302 20.70 10.94 1.11
C MET A 302 21.36 11.84 2.16
N ASN A 303 22.67 12.04 2.13
CA ASN A 303 23.36 12.96 3.04
C ASN A 303 22.85 14.39 2.86
N ILE A 304 22.67 14.83 1.62
CA ILE A 304 22.15 16.17 1.28
C ILE A 304 20.72 16.33 1.77
N VAL A 305 19.82 15.38 1.46
CA VAL A 305 18.40 15.42 1.87
C VAL A 305 18.26 15.41 3.39
N LYS A 306 19.08 14.63 4.10
CA LYS A 306 19.07 14.56 5.57
C LYS A 306 19.80 15.71 6.25
N GLY A 307 20.41 16.64 5.50
CA GLY A 307 21.19 17.73 6.07
C GLY A 307 22.49 17.28 6.74
N SER A 308 23.01 16.10 6.39
CA SER A 308 24.29 15.58 6.87
C SER A 308 25.46 16.22 6.14
N GLU A 309 26.66 16.08 6.68
CA GLU A 309 27.89 16.59 6.03
C GLU A 309 28.15 15.89 4.67
N TYR A 310 28.49 16.66 3.65
CA TYR A 310 28.87 16.17 2.33
C TYR A 310 29.94 17.05 1.69
N LYS A 311 30.68 16.48 0.72
CA LYS A 311 31.60 17.24 -0.11
C LYS A 311 30.86 17.76 -1.36
N ARG A 312 31.07 19.04 -1.69
CA ARG A 312 30.47 19.63 -2.91
C ARG A 312 31.03 19.01 -4.19
N VAL A 313 32.31 18.64 -4.22
CA VAL A 313 32.98 18.02 -5.38
C VAL A 313 33.56 16.68 -4.97
N ASN A 314 33.07 15.62 -5.59
CA ASN A 314 33.45 14.23 -5.35
C ASN A 314 34.11 13.69 -6.63
N MET A 315 35.42 13.80 -6.73
CA MET A 315 36.18 13.29 -7.88
C MET A 315 36.41 11.78 -7.71
N LEU A 316 36.01 11.04 -8.74
CA LEU A 316 36.23 9.60 -8.82
C LEU A 316 37.56 9.34 -9.53
N HIS A 317 38.39 8.53 -8.90
CA HIS A 317 39.69 8.12 -9.44
C HIS A 317 39.64 6.69 -9.92
N SER A 318 40.41 6.38 -10.96
CA SER A 318 40.49 5.05 -11.52
C SER A 318 41.83 4.82 -12.24
N ALA A 319 41.93 3.72 -12.99
CA ALA A 319 43.18 3.28 -13.57
C ALA A 319 43.01 2.75 -15.00
N VAL A 320 44.11 2.61 -15.70
CA VAL A 320 44.20 1.94 -16.99
C VAL A 320 44.04 0.43 -16.79
N VAL A 321 43.35 -0.18 -17.70
CA VAL A 321 43.28 -1.63 -17.89
C VAL A 321 44.07 -1.99 -19.14
N ASP A 322 45.06 -2.83 -18.98
CA ASP A 322 45.87 -3.40 -20.06
C ASP A 322 46.03 -4.93 -19.90
N SER A 323 46.82 -5.58 -20.74
CA SER A 323 47.02 -7.02 -20.72
C SER A 323 47.59 -7.56 -19.40
N THR A 324 48.19 -6.71 -18.56
CA THR A 324 48.82 -7.12 -17.29
C THR A 324 47.81 -7.26 -16.14
N ASN A 325 46.68 -6.56 -16.18
CA ASN A 325 45.71 -6.49 -15.09
C ASN A 325 44.27 -6.90 -15.51
N ALA A 326 43.95 -7.00 -16.80
CA ALA A 326 42.61 -7.25 -17.29
C ALA A 326 42.00 -8.55 -16.73
N GLU A 327 42.77 -9.66 -16.69
CA GLU A 327 42.31 -10.95 -16.19
C GLU A 327 41.93 -10.88 -14.70
N LEU A 328 42.78 -10.27 -13.89
CA LEU A 328 42.53 -10.10 -12.45
C LEU A 328 41.29 -9.24 -12.19
N LEU A 329 41.16 -8.13 -12.92
CA LEU A 329 40.01 -7.23 -12.80
C LEU A 329 38.72 -7.93 -13.20
N LEU A 330 38.73 -8.72 -14.29
CA LEU A 330 37.56 -9.47 -14.75
C LEU A 330 37.10 -10.48 -13.70
N MET A 331 38.04 -11.23 -13.09
CA MET A 331 37.74 -12.17 -12.01
C MET A 331 37.13 -11.46 -10.79
N GLN A 332 37.69 -10.33 -10.36
CA GLN A 332 37.15 -9.56 -9.24
C GLN A 332 35.73 -9.06 -9.54
N TYR A 333 35.47 -8.57 -10.74
CA TYR A 333 34.14 -8.14 -11.13
C TYR A 333 33.13 -9.28 -11.20
N GLN A 334 33.53 -10.45 -11.66
CA GLN A 334 32.65 -11.63 -11.70
C GLN A 334 32.19 -12.02 -10.29
N GLU A 335 33.10 -11.97 -9.31
CA GLU A 335 32.73 -12.23 -7.91
C GLU A 335 31.81 -11.14 -7.33
N LEU A 336 32.10 -9.87 -7.62
CA LEU A 336 31.23 -8.75 -7.21
C LEU A 336 29.85 -8.83 -7.87
N SER A 337 29.77 -9.20 -9.14
CA SER A 337 28.48 -9.38 -9.84
C SER A 337 27.64 -10.46 -9.18
N ARG A 338 28.24 -11.62 -8.84
CA ARG A 338 27.54 -12.68 -8.11
C ARG A 338 26.96 -12.21 -6.78
N VAL A 339 27.72 -11.39 -6.05
CA VAL A 339 27.23 -10.81 -4.78
C VAL A 339 26.08 -9.85 -5.05
N SER A 340 26.18 -9.00 -6.07
CA SER A 340 25.13 -8.07 -6.46
C SER A 340 23.85 -8.81 -6.88
N ASP A 341 23.95 -9.83 -7.74
CA ASP A 341 22.83 -10.65 -8.17
C ASP A 341 22.13 -11.34 -6.99
N ASN A 342 22.91 -11.82 -6.00
CA ASN A 342 22.35 -12.40 -4.78
C ASN A 342 21.60 -11.35 -3.94
N VAL A 343 22.09 -10.11 -3.87
CA VAL A 343 21.43 -9.00 -3.16
C VAL A 343 20.09 -8.70 -3.83
N ASP A 344 20.02 -8.65 -5.16
CA ASP A 344 18.78 -8.44 -5.90
C ASP A 344 17.76 -9.56 -5.66
N VAL A 345 18.20 -10.82 -5.70
CA VAL A 345 17.35 -11.97 -5.40
C VAL A 345 16.81 -11.89 -3.97
N LEU A 346 17.67 -11.60 -2.99
CA LEU A 346 17.28 -11.48 -1.59
C LEU A 346 16.30 -10.30 -1.40
N HIS A 347 16.55 -9.16 -2.02
CA HIS A 347 15.64 -8.02 -1.97
C HIS A 347 14.28 -8.37 -2.57
N GLY A 348 14.23 -9.02 -3.73
CA GLY A 348 13.00 -9.50 -4.36
C GLY A 348 12.23 -10.48 -3.47
N MET A 349 12.92 -11.42 -2.81
CA MET A 349 12.30 -12.34 -1.84
C MET A 349 11.73 -11.59 -0.64
N LEU A 350 12.48 -10.63 -0.07
CA LEU A 350 12.03 -9.80 1.05
C LEU A 350 10.80 -8.97 0.68
N ALA A 351 10.81 -8.31 -0.48
CA ALA A 351 9.67 -7.53 -0.98
C ALA A 351 8.41 -8.40 -1.10
N THR A 352 8.52 -9.59 -1.68
CA THR A 352 7.43 -10.57 -1.80
C THR A 352 6.93 -11.02 -0.42
N TYR A 353 7.84 -11.24 0.51
CA TYR A 353 7.51 -11.65 1.88
C TYR A 353 6.75 -10.56 2.63
N PHE A 354 7.21 -9.30 2.53
CA PHE A 354 6.52 -8.15 3.13
C PHE A 354 5.14 -7.92 2.52
N GLU A 355 4.98 -8.06 1.21
CA GLU A 355 3.68 -7.98 0.54
C GLU A 355 2.72 -9.07 1.06
N ARG A 356 3.21 -10.30 1.23
CA ARG A 356 2.43 -11.41 1.81
C ARG A 356 2.02 -11.13 3.25
N ILE A 357 2.93 -10.62 4.10
CA ILE A 357 2.62 -10.23 5.48
C ILE A 357 1.57 -9.13 5.51
N ASN A 358 1.72 -8.09 4.69
CA ASN A 358 0.76 -6.98 4.60
C ASN A 358 -0.63 -7.47 4.16
N THR A 359 -0.66 -8.38 3.17
CA THR A 359 -1.92 -8.99 2.72
C THR A 359 -2.57 -9.81 3.84
N GLN A 360 -1.82 -10.65 4.53
CA GLN A 360 -2.32 -11.43 5.67
C GLN A 360 -2.82 -10.53 6.80
N ARG A 361 -2.06 -9.48 7.15
CA ARG A 361 -2.47 -8.48 8.15
C ARG A 361 -3.80 -7.82 7.77
N ASN A 362 -3.96 -7.41 6.52
CA ASN A 362 -5.19 -6.79 6.04
C ASN A 362 -6.38 -7.75 6.08
N VAL A 363 -6.18 -9.04 5.74
CA VAL A 363 -7.21 -10.08 5.86
C VAL A 363 -7.62 -10.28 7.33
N ILE A 364 -6.65 -10.33 8.25
CA ILE A 364 -6.93 -10.45 9.70
C ILE A 364 -7.72 -9.24 10.20
N ILE A 365 -7.34 -8.03 9.83
CA ILE A 365 -8.06 -6.80 10.19
C ILE A 365 -9.49 -6.84 9.67
N CYS A 366 -9.70 -7.20 8.39
CA CYS A 366 -11.05 -7.36 7.83
C CYS A 366 -11.88 -8.39 8.60
N PHE A 367 -11.27 -9.54 8.96
CA PHE A 367 -11.95 -10.58 9.74
C PHE A 367 -12.37 -10.09 11.13
N ILE A 368 -11.49 -9.36 11.83
CA ILE A 368 -11.80 -8.73 13.13
C ILE A 368 -12.94 -7.72 12.97
N CYS A 369 -12.92 -6.89 11.94
CA CYS A 369 -14.01 -5.94 11.67
C CYS A 369 -15.36 -6.64 11.46
N VAL A 370 -15.38 -7.73 10.69
CA VAL A 370 -16.60 -8.54 10.48
C VAL A 370 -17.10 -9.13 11.81
N LEU A 371 -16.21 -9.67 12.63
CA LEU A 371 -16.59 -10.21 13.96
C LEU A 371 -17.17 -9.12 14.86
N LEU A 372 -16.59 -7.93 14.88
CA LEU A 372 -17.09 -6.80 15.66
C LEU A 372 -18.48 -6.35 15.17
N ILE A 373 -18.74 -6.35 13.86
CA ILE A 373 -20.05 -6.06 13.29
C ILE A 373 -21.06 -7.12 13.72
N ILE A 374 -20.74 -8.40 13.61
CA ILE A 374 -21.61 -9.51 14.03
C ILE A 374 -21.91 -9.41 15.53
N MET A 375 -20.92 -9.13 16.36
CA MET A 375 -21.09 -8.92 17.80
C MET A 375 -22.01 -7.73 18.08
N GLY A 376 -21.83 -6.61 17.39
CA GLY A 376 -22.70 -5.43 17.51
C GLY A 376 -24.15 -5.73 17.14
N LEU A 377 -24.39 -6.43 16.02
CA LEU A 377 -25.70 -6.87 15.60
C LEU A 377 -26.35 -7.85 16.59
N SER A 378 -25.56 -8.77 17.14
CA SER A 378 -26.02 -9.72 18.16
C SER A 378 -26.45 -9.02 19.45
N ILE A 379 -25.66 -8.05 19.92
CA ILE A 379 -26.01 -7.21 21.08
C ILE A 379 -27.30 -6.41 20.80
N GLN A 380 -27.43 -5.85 19.60
CA GLN A 380 -28.64 -5.12 19.22
C GLN A 380 -29.87 -6.01 19.16
N ALA A 381 -29.75 -7.20 18.56
CA ALA A 381 -30.80 -8.21 18.52
C ALA A 381 -31.23 -8.66 19.93
N TYR A 382 -30.24 -8.89 20.81
CA TYR A 382 -30.48 -9.23 22.21
C TYR A 382 -31.22 -8.11 22.98
N ARG A 383 -30.81 -6.84 22.77
CA ARG A 383 -31.51 -5.69 23.36
C ARG A 383 -32.96 -5.56 22.87
N LEU A 384 -33.19 -5.81 21.59
CA LEU A 384 -34.56 -5.82 21.02
C LEU A 384 -35.38 -6.99 21.57
N TYR A 385 -34.75 -8.15 21.77
CA TYR A 385 -35.40 -9.27 22.41
C TYR A 385 -35.79 -8.96 23.86
N LEU A 386 -34.89 -8.42 24.68
CA LEU A 386 -35.19 -7.98 26.05
C LEU A 386 -36.27 -6.91 26.12
N ALA A 387 -36.27 -5.95 25.16
CA ALA A 387 -37.33 -4.94 25.08
C ALA A 387 -38.69 -5.57 24.77
N LYS A 388 -38.74 -6.56 23.87
CA LYS A 388 -39.96 -7.33 23.63
C LYS A 388 -40.42 -8.11 24.85
N VAL A 389 -39.50 -8.78 25.57
CA VAL A 389 -39.84 -9.52 26.80
C VAL A 389 -40.44 -8.57 27.85
N ARG A 390 -39.86 -7.37 28.07
CA ARG A 390 -40.43 -6.38 29.01
C ARG A 390 -41.83 -5.92 28.61
N VAL A 391 -42.07 -5.64 27.33
CA VAL A 391 -43.40 -5.28 26.84
C VAL A 391 -44.38 -6.44 27.05
N TYR A 392 -43.94 -7.70 26.87
CA TYR A 392 -44.75 -8.87 27.17
C TYR A 392 -45.05 -9.02 28.70
N GLU A 393 -44.07 -8.75 29.55
CA GLU A 393 -44.26 -8.78 31.02
C GLU A 393 -45.18 -7.65 31.48
N GLU A 394 -45.04 -6.41 30.95
CA GLU A 394 -45.96 -5.30 31.24
C GLU A 394 -47.39 -5.60 30.79
N VAL A 395 -47.60 -6.10 29.56
CA VAL A 395 -48.90 -6.49 29.05
C VAL A 395 -49.49 -7.67 29.80
N THR A 396 -48.68 -8.65 30.19
CA THR A 396 -49.16 -9.80 31.00
C THR A 396 -49.39 -9.41 32.46
N SER A 397 -48.62 -8.48 33.04
CA SER A 397 -48.87 -7.99 34.41
C SER A 397 -50.14 -7.11 34.46
N GLU A 398 -50.40 -6.28 33.47
CA GLU A 398 -51.65 -5.51 33.40
C GLU A 398 -52.89 -6.40 33.16
N VAL A 399 -52.74 -7.56 32.49
CA VAL A 399 -53.86 -8.50 32.21
C VAL A 399 -54.03 -9.54 33.30
N VAL A 400 -52.96 -9.89 34.06
CA VAL A 400 -53.00 -10.98 35.06
C VAL A 400 -53.27 -10.48 36.47
N VAL A 401 -52.93 -9.23 36.82
CA VAL A 401 -53.19 -8.67 38.16
C VAL A 401 -54.70 -8.42 38.48
N PRO A 402 -55.60 -8.20 37.52
CA PRO A 402 -57.02 -8.03 37.86
C PRO A 402 -57.88 -9.30 37.76
N LEU A 403 -57.32 -10.49 37.73
CA LEU A 403 -58.09 -11.75 37.89
C LEU A 403 -58.24 -12.15 39.36
N SER A 404 -57.94 -11.28 40.32
CA SER A 404 -58.49 -11.40 41.68
C SER A 404 -59.98 -11.14 41.64
N LEU A 405 -60.75 -12.16 41.97
CA LEU A 405 -62.21 -12.24 41.83
C LEU A 405 -62.98 -11.36 42.84
N ASP A 406 -62.28 -10.53 43.67
CA ASP A 406 -62.87 -9.94 44.91
C ASP A 406 -62.86 -8.42 44.98
N THR A 407 -62.62 -7.66 43.91
CA THR A 407 -62.80 -6.20 43.95
C THR A 407 -63.83 -5.72 42.96
N PRO A 408 -64.94 -5.14 43.41
CA PRO A 408 -65.85 -4.41 42.51
C PRO A 408 -65.20 -3.08 42.11
N HIS A 409 -64.94 -2.88 40.79
CA HIS A 409 -64.59 -1.55 40.26
C HIS A 409 -65.88 -0.83 39.90
N PRO A 410 -66.17 0.35 40.43
CA PRO A 410 -67.27 1.17 39.94
C PRO A 410 -66.83 1.96 38.71
N ASP A 411 -67.70 2.03 37.74
CA ASP A 411 -67.77 2.99 36.63
C ASP A 411 -66.71 2.93 35.50
N VAL A 412 -66.73 1.83 34.74
CA VAL A 412 -66.21 1.81 33.35
C VAL A 412 -67.18 1.04 32.48
N PRO A 413 -67.57 1.50 31.25
CA PRO A 413 -68.51 0.77 30.39
C PRO A 413 -67.99 -0.62 30.06
N ASP A 414 -68.90 -1.60 30.15
CA ASP A 414 -68.79 -3.03 29.91
C ASP A 414 -67.79 -3.43 28.81
N SER A 415 -66.50 -3.56 29.18
CA SER A 415 -65.46 -3.96 28.24
C SER A 415 -65.65 -5.44 27.88
N PHE A 416 -65.26 -5.84 26.69
CA PHE A 416 -65.31 -7.22 26.25
C PHE A 416 -64.61 -8.16 27.24
N LEU A 417 -63.52 -7.72 27.84
CA LEU A 417 -62.76 -8.49 28.81
C LEU A 417 -63.48 -8.63 30.16
N ASP A 418 -64.26 -7.61 30.57
CA ASP A 418 -65.05 -7.66 31.78
C ASP A 418 -66.24 -8.61 31.66
N ARG A 419 -66.91 -8.63 30.50
CA ARG A 419 -67.92 -9.65 30.19
C ARG A 419 -67.33 -11.06 30.19
N PHE A 420 -66.18 -11.23 29.58
CA PHE A 420 -65.47 -12.52 29.58
C PHE A 420 -65.07 -12.98 30.99
N ARG A 421 -64.60 -12.06 31.84
CA ARG A 421 -64.32 -12.38 33.25
C ARG A 421 -65.58 -12.82 34.00
N ASN A 422 -66.67 -12.16 33.78
CA ASN A 422 -67.94 -12.53 34.42
C ASN A 422 -68.37 -13.94 34.00
N VAL A 423 -68.34 -14.23 32.71
CA VAL A 423 -68.62 -15.59 32.19
C VAL A 423 -67.67 -16.63 32.79
N LEU A 424 -66.39 -16.35 32.92
CA LEU A 424 -65.44 -17.26 33.59
C LEU A 424 -65.78 -17.44 35.05
N ARG A 425 -66.18 -16.37 35.79
CA ARG A 425 -66.51 -16.42 37.20
C ARG A 425 -67.75 -17.27 37.47
N GLU A 426 -68.78 -17.14 36.64
CA GLU A 426 -70.04 -17.89 36.74
C GLU A 426 -69.83 -19.37 36.49
N HIS A 427 -68.94 -19.74 35.57
CA HIS A 427 -68.75 -21.13 35.15
C HIS A 427 -67.46 -21.78 35.60
N ILE A 428 -66.72 -21.17 36.54
CA ILE A 428 -65.39 -21.67 36.97
C ILE A 428 -65.45 -23.05 37.59
N GLN A 429 -66.56 -23.43 38.27
CA GLN A 429 -66.80 -24.70 38.94
C GLN A 429 -67.32 -25.80 38.02
N ASP A 430 -67.82 -25.40 36.83
CA ASP A 430 -68.42 -26.35 35.87
C ASP A 430 -67.31 -27.03 35.07
N ALA A 431 -67.00 -28.29 35.39
CA ALA A 431 -65.97 -29.10 34.74
C ALA A 431 -66.20 -29.29 33.23
N ASP A 432 -67.47 -29.21 32.77
CA ASP A 432 -67.89 -29.39 31.37
C ASP A 432 -67.91 -28.07 30.60
N PHE A 433 -67.59 -26.94 31.26
CA PHE A 433 -67.52 -25.64 30.59
C PHE A 433 -66.33 -25.59 29.65
N ASN A 434 -66.63 -25.51 28.37
CA ASN A 434 -65.69 -25.57 27.26
C ASN A 434 -65.74 -24.29 26.36
N VAL A 435 -64.89 -24.25 25.34
CA VAL A 435 -64.72 -23.05 24.48
C VAL A 435 -65.96 -22.79 23.62
N GLU A 436 -66.73 -23.81 23.29
CA GLU A 436 -67.99 -23.74 22.58
C GLU A 436 -69.04 -22.97 23.41
N ARG A 437 -69.24 -23.38 24.64
CA ARG A 437 -70.17 -22.71 25.58
C ARG A 437 -69.69 -21.33 25.97
N MET A 438 -68.36 -21.09 26.11
CA MET A 438 -67.82 -19.74 26.28
C MET A 438 -68.20 -18.82 25.09
N GLY A 439 -68.15 -19.36 23.87
CA GLY A 439 -68.55 -18.61 22.68
C GLY A 439 -70.03 -18.24 22.71
N GLU A 440 -70.88 -19.19 23.08
CA GLU A 440 -72.34 -18.98 23.21
C GLU A 440 -72.65 -17.88 24.23
N GLU A 441 -72.11 -17.97 25.44
CA GLU A 441 -72.27 -16.95 26.50
C GLU A 441 -71.74 -15.55 26.11
N MET A 442 -70.68 -15.52 25.33
CA MET A 442 -70.13 -14.27 24.79
C MET A 442 -70.80 -13.76 23.53
N GLY A 443 -71.82 -14.50 22.99
CA GLY A 443 -72.53 -14.16 21.77
C GLY A 443 -71.67 -14.15 20.48
N MET A 444 -70.66 -15.07 20.43
CA MET A 444 -69.77 -15.19 19.28
C MET A 444 -69.35 -16.62 18.99
N SER A 445 -68.92 -16.88 17.74
CA SER A 445 -68.41 -18.20 17.39
C SER A 445 -67.08 -18.52 18.11
N ARG A 446 -66.81 -19.81 18.31
CA ARG A 446 -65.53 -20.30 18.87
C ARG A 446 -64.29 -19.68 18.21
N VAL A 447 -64.32 -19.55 16.88
CA VAL A 447 -63.17 -18.97 16.11
C VAL A 447 -63.01 -17.49 16.37
N GLN A 448 -64.12 -16.76 16.47
CA GLN A 448 -64.09 -15.33 16.80
C GLN A 448 -63.60 -15.08 18.21
N LEU A 449 -64.12 -15.87 19.20
CA LEU A 449 -63.65 -15.80 20.59
C LEU A 449 -62.16 -16.09 20.69
N TYR A 450 -61.70 -17.16 20.04
CA TYR A 450 -60.26 -17.53 20.02
C TYR A 450 -59.38 -16.41 19.47
N ARG A 451 -59.73 -15.87 18.26
CA ARG A 451 -58.95 -14.79 17.63
C ARG A 451 -58.94 -13.54 18.49
N LYS A 452 -60.08 -13.16 19.03
CA LYS A 452 -60.20 -11.92 19.82
C LYS A 452 -59.47 -12.00 21.13
N LEU A 453 -59.58 -13.11 21.88
CA LEU A 453 -58.83 -13.32 23.13
C LEU A 453 -57.32 -13.42 22.84
N LYS A 454 -56.94 -14.17 21.80
CA LYS A 454 -55.53 -14.31 21.43
C LYS A 454 -54.90 -12.95 21.05
N SER A 455 -55.63 -12.09 20.36
CA SER A 455 -55.15 -10.74 19.99
C SER A 455 -55.09 -9.77 21.18
N LEU A 456 -56.00 -9.88 22.15
CA LEU A 456 -56.08 -8.98 23.32
C LEU A 456 -55.18 -9.43 24.47
N THR A 457 -55.06 -10.72 24.69
CA THR A 457 -54.40 -11.29 25.88
C THR A 457 -53.14 -12.13 25.59
N GLY A 458 -52.88 -12.44 24.32
CA GLY A 458 -51.82 -13.36 23.91
C GLY A 458 -52.11 -14.84 24.25
N ALA A 459 -53.19 -15.14 25.01
CA ALA A 459 -53.54 -16.47 25.47
C ALA A 459 -54.82 -17.00 24.81
N THR A 460 -54.97 -18.32 24.80
CA THR A 460 -56.19 -18.98 24.28
C THR A 460 -57.30 -19.00 25.34
N PRO A 461 -58.58 -19.12 24.95
CA PRO A 461 -59.71 -19.24 25.90
C PRO A 461 -59.51 -20.38 26.93
N VAL A 462 -58.96 -21.50 26.46
CA VAL A 462 -58.69 -22.68 27.35
C VAL A 462 -57.59 -22.36 28.38
N GLU A 463 -56.54 -21.66 27.94
CA GLU A 463 -55.48 -21.26 28.85
C GLU A 463 -55.97 -20.26 29.90
N LEU A 464 -56.81 -19.31 29.50
CA LEU A 464 -57.40 -18.33 30.43
C LEU A 464 -58.32 -18.98 31.44
N LEU A 465 -59.20 -19.91 31.01
CA LEU A 465 -60.03 -20.68 31.93
C LEU A 465 -59.21 -21.51 32.92
N ARG A 466 -58.19 -22.20 32.40
CA ARG A 466 -57.27 -23.01 33.26
C ARG A 466 -56.55 -22.11 34.27
N LYS A 467 -56.04 -20.96 33.89
CA LYS A 467 -55.38 -20.00 34.79
C LYS A 467 -56.35 -19.45 35.83
N ALA A 468 -57.59 -19.12 35.46
CA ALA A 468 -58.61 -18.69 36.40
C ALA A 468 -58.95 -19.74 37.44
N ARG A 469 -59.08 -21.01 37.01
CA ARG A 469 -59.32 -22.15 37.91
C ARG A 469 -58.14 -22.39 38.85
N LEU A 470 -56.91 -22.32 38.36
CA LEU A 470 -55.70 -22.47 39.17
C LEU A 470 -55.52 -21.34 40.19
N SER A 471 -55.78 -20.10 39.80
CA SER A 471 -55.76 -18.95 40.70
C SER A 471 -56.79 -19.06 41.82
N ARG A 472 -58.04 -19.49 41.50
CA ARG A 472 -59.07 -19.74 42.49
C ARG A 472 -58.70 -20.90 43.39
N GLY A 473 -58.08 -21.96 42.84
CA GLY A 473 -57.56 -23.09 43.62
C GLY A 473 -56.50 -22.67 44.62
N LYS A 474 -55.61 -21.78 44.23
CA LYS A 474 -54.60 -21.21 45.14
C LYS A 474 -55.22 -20.45 46.30
N GLN A 475 -56.18 -19.56 46.03
CA GLN A 475 -56.92 -18.83 47.08
C GLN A 475 -57.58 -19.77 48.06
N LEU A 476 -58.26 -20.84 47.58
CA LEU A 476 -58.90 -21.82 48.44
C LEU A 476 -57.92 -22.64 49.26
N LEU A 477 -56.74 -22.97 48.74
CA LEU A 477 -55.65 -23.60 49.45
C LEU A 477 -55.10 -22.75 50.60
N GLU A 478 -55.04 -21.44 50.41
CA GLU A 478 -54.55 -20.47 51.38
C GLU A 478 -55.62 -20.08 52.43
N SER A 479 -56.90 -20.13 52.06
CA SER A 479 -58.01 -19.64 52.91
C SER A 479 -58.89 -20.68 53.54
N THR A 480 -58.73 -21.96 53.20
CA THR A 480 -59.61 -23.04 53.69
C THR A 480 -58.85 -24.33 54.07
N ASP A 481 -59.42 -25.14 54.95
CA ASP A 481 -58.88 -26.47 55.36
C ASP A 481 -59.35 -27.64 54.48
N ARG A 482 -60.00 -27.36 53.33
CA ARG A 482 -60.48 -28.38 52.40
C ARG A 482 -59.33 -29.20 51.83
N SER A 483 -59.58 -30.48 51.55
CA SER A 483 -58.54 -31.29 50.90
C SER A 483 -58.19 -30.83 49.51
N ILE A 484 -56.96 -31.11 49.07
CA ILE A 484 -56.50 -30.75 47.72
C ILE A 484 -57.42 -31.34 46.63
N SER A 485 -57.95 -32.55 46.89
CA SER A 485 -58.86 -33.19 45.96
C SER A 485 -60.22 -32.48 45.90
N GLU A 486 -60.79 -32.07 47.05
CA GLU A 486 -62.01 -31.27 47.07
C GLU A 486 -61.85 -29.95 46.35
N ILE A 487 -60.76 -29.23 46.55
CA ILE A 487 -60.47 -28.00 45.90
C ILE A 487 -60.32 -28.18 44.37
N ALA A 488 -59.62 -29.25 43.94
CA ALA A 488 -59.50 -29.58 42.54
C ALA A 488 -60.85 -29.72 41.82
N TYR A 489 -61.78 -30.42 42.42
CA TYR A 489 -63.10 -30.60 41.89
C TYR A 489 -63.95 -29.31 41.98
N GLU A 490 -63.85 -28.56 43.07
CA GLU A 490 -64.55 -27.28 43.23
C GLU A 490 -64.16 -26.23 42.22
N VAL A 491 -62.92 -26.24 41.78
CA VAL A 491 -62.45 -25.29 40.70
C VAL A 491 -62.58 -25.89 39.31
N GLY A 492 -63.38 -26.94 39.13
CA GLY A 492 -63.74 -27.49 37.81
C GLY A 492 -62.66 -28.35 37.13
N PHE A 493 -61.72 -28.95 37.89
CA PHE A 493 -60.84 -30.01 37.37
C PHE A 493 -61.50 -31.38 37.56
N THR A 494 -61.42 -32.19 36.51
CA THR A 494 -61.95 -33.57 36.56
C THR A 494 -61.03 -34.56 37.26
N SER A 495 -59.75 -34.16 37.51
CA SER A 495 -58.74 -35.04 38.18
C SER A 495 -57.85 -34.23 39.11
N PRO A 496 -57.74 -34.57 40.39
CA PRO A 496 -56.81 -33.93 41.32
C PRO A 496 -55.34 -34.04 40.91
N SER A 497 -54.97 -35.16 40.28
CA SER A 497 -53.60 -35.36 39.79
C SER A 497 -53.30 -34.39 38.65
N TYR A 498 -54.24 -34.12 37.72
CA TYR A 498 -54.08 -33.18 36.66
C TYR A 498 -54.06 -31.71 37.17
N PHE A 499 -54.94 -31.42 38.18
CA PHE A 499 -54.88 -30.15 38.88
C PHE A 499 -53.48 -29.89 39.51
N ALA A 500 -52.94 -30.83 40.25
CA ALA A 500 -51.66 -30.69 40.93
C ALA A 500 -50.50 -30.49 39.94
N LYS A 501 -50.55 -31.17 38.78
CA LYS A 501 -49.57 -31.01 37.71
C LYS A 501 -49.66 -29.59 37.12
N CYS A 502 -50.85 -29.16 36.68
CA CYS A 502 -51.05 -27.82 36.11
C CYS A 502 -50.73 -26.69 37.12
N PHE A 503 -51.01 -26.94 38.39
CA PHE A 503 -50.73 -26.01 39.49
C PHE A 503 -49.23 -25.80 39.67
N LYS A 504 -48.47 -26.92 39.69
CA LYS A 504 -47.00 -26.86 39.76
C LYS A 504 -46.39 -26.16 38.53
N ASP A 505 -46.91 -26.46 37.35
CA ASP A 505 -46.44 -25.83 36.11
C ASP A 505 -46.71 -24.30 36.08
N GLU A 506 -47.83 -23.84 36.68
CA GLU A 506 -48.21 -22.41 36.68
C GLU A 506 -47.52 -21.62 37.80
N PHE A 507 -47.44 -22.21 39.01
CA PHE A 507 -46.94 -21.51 40.22
C PHE A 507 -45.57 -21.95 40.68
N MET A 508 -44.94 -22.91 39.99
CA MET A 508 -43.64 -23.52 40.33
C MET A 508 -43.61 -24.17 41.73
N MET A 509 -44.78 -24.37 42.36
CA MET A 509 -44.99 -24.98 43.67
C MET A 509 -46.14 -25.98 43.61
N THR A 510 -46.08 -26.99 44.40
CA THR A 510 -47.19 -27.95 44.52
C THR A 510 -48.33 -27.37 45.39
N PRO A 511 -49.59 -27.84 45.22
CA PRO A 511 -50.69 -27.46 46.13
C PRO A 511 -50.40 -27.72 47.60
N GLY A 512 -49.61 -28.74 47.90
CA GLY A 512 -49.22 -29.13 49.29
C GLY A 512 -48.24 -28.10 49.89
N GLU A 513 -47.26 -27.65 49.15
CA GLU A 513 -46.28 -26.60 49.56
C GLU A 513 -46.97 -25.29 49.85
N VAL A 514 -47.93 -24.86 49.00
CA VAL A 514 -48.73 -23.64 49.24
C VAL A 514 -49.51 -23.71 50.53
N ARG A 515 -50.09 -24.84 50.83
CA ARG A 515 -50.84 -25.06 52.09
C ARG A 515 -49.96 -25.01 53.33
N GLN A 516 -48.73 -25.48 53.29
CA GLN A 516 -47.77 -25.43 54.38
C GLN A 516 -47.15 -24.03 54.60
N GLY A 517 -47.48 -23.08 53.79
CA GLY A 517 -46.96 -21.70 53.91
C GLY A 517 -45.49 -21.55 53.56
N GLU A 518 -44.90 -22.50 52.81
CA GLU A 518 -43.52 -22.39 52.30
C GLU A 518 -43.47 -21.33 51.21
N SER A 519 -42.82 -20.19 51.50
CA SER A 519 -42.54 -19.16 50.52
C SER A 519 -41.45 -19.61 49.56
N CYS A 520 -41.68 -19.45 48.26
CA CYS A 520 -40.65 -19.64 47.26
C CYS A 520 -39.56 -18.59 47.44
N ASN A 521 -38.41 -18.94 48.03
CA ASN A 521 -37.20 -18.16 47.99
C ASN A 521 -36.51 -18.45 46.64
N VAL A 522 -36.72 -17.59 45.63
CA VAL A 522 -35.86 -17.51 44.44
C VAL A 522 -35.37 -16.11 44.30
#